data_dc01b28e26e0c2f6437d59b52235ee51
#
_entry.id   dc01b28e26e0c2f6437d59b52235ee51
#
_cell.length_a   1.000
_cell.length_b   1.000
_cell.length_c   1.000
_cell.angle_alpha   90.00
_cell.angle_beta   90.00
_cell.angle_gamma   90.00
#
_symmetry.space_group_name_H-M   'P 1'
#
loop_
_entity.id
_entity.type
_entity.pdbx_description
1 polymer ?
#
loop_
_entity_poly.entity_id
_entity_poly.type
_entity_poly.pdbx_seq_one_letter_code
_entity_poly.pdbx_strand_id
1 'polypeptide(L)'
;VSTVLKSHVRVLIVDDHTLVRAGITRLLQALPDVDVVAEASDAQQALDLAIIHRPDIILLDLSLPDRSGLEVLQPLKEAVPGVKVVIMSMHNDPGQVRSALDRGCAGFVVKEAAPMELELAIRSAVAGQVFLSPQVSAKMLAPLLGNGKPTGIAALSPRQRQILRKLGGGMSSKEIAAHLGISVKTVETHRARMMESLGCRRANDLLLLAARHQSDLA
;
A
#
# COMPACT_ATOMS: atom_id res chain seq x y z
N VAL A 1 -32.75 10.78 -10.17
CA VAL A 1 -32.46 11.23 -8.80
C VAL A 1 -31.35 12.26 -8.93
N SER A 2 -31.71 13.57 -8.82
CA SER A 2 -30.75 14.67 -8.91
C SER A 2 -29.83 14.61 -7.73
N THR A 3 -28.55 14.29 -7.95
CA THR A 3 -27.49 14.49 -6.98
C THR A 3 -27.34 16.01 -6.79
N VAL A 4 -27.85 16.54 -5.69
CA VAL A 4 -27.59 17.92 -5.27
C VAL A 4 -26.08 17.97 -5.01
N LEU A 5 -25.33 18.63 -5.90
CA LEU A 5 -23.92 18.90 -5.68
C LEU A 5 -23.84 19.71 -4.37
N LYS A 6 -23.26 19.14 -3.32
CA LYS A 6 -22.89 19.88 -2.13
C LYS A 6 -22.03 21.07 -2.56
N SER A 7 -22.37 22.26 -2.13
CA SER A 7 -21.67 23.48 -2.54
C SER A 7 -20.19 23.48 -2.12
N HIS A 8 -19.81 22.72 -1.09
CA HIS A 8 -18.46 22.61 -0.57
C HIS A 8 -18.15 21.18 -0.10
N VAL A 9 -16.98 20.68 -0.44
CA VAL A 9 -16.45 19.38 -0.03
C VAL A 9 -15.67 19.57 1.27
N ARG A 10 -16.09 18.91 2.34
CA ARG A 10 -15.48 19.01 3.67
C ARG A 10 -14.37 17.99 3.81
N VAL A 11 -13.15 18.43 4.05
CA VAL A 11 -11.95 17.59 4.10
C VAL A 11 -11.33 17.61 5.49
N LEU A 12 -11.05 16.41 6.04
CA LEU A 12 -10.19 16.20 7.20
C LEU A 12 -8.81 15.73 6.69
N ILE A 13 -7.74 16.36 7.14
CA ILE A 13 -6.36 15.97 6.82
C ILE A 13 -5.76 15.24 8.02
N VAL A 14 -5.19 14.06 7.79
CA VAL A 14 -4.56 13.22 8.82
C VAL A 14 -3.13 12.87 8.39
N ASP A 15 -2.14 13.49 9.03
CA ASP A 15 -0.71 13.32 8.72
C ASP A 15 0.09 13.76 9.94
N ASP A 16 1.09 13.02 10.37
CA ASP A 16 1.93 13.39 11.51
C ASP A 16 2.98 14.46 11.18
N HIS A 17 3.26 14.66 9.88
CA HIS A 17 4.23 15.63 9.40
C HIS A 17 3.60 17.04 9.26
N THR A 18 3.90 17.93 10.18
CA THR A 18 3.34 19.30 10.22
C THR A 18 3.52 20.07 8.92
N LEU A 19 4.69 19.99 8.27
CA LEU A 19 4.95 20.69 7.00
C LEU A 19 4.11 20.13 5.85
N VAL A 20 3.91 18.82 5.81
CA VAL A 20 3.07 18.16 4.80
C VAL A 20 1.62 18.58 4.98
N ARG A 21 1.10 18.54 6.21
CA ARG A 21 -0.26 19.01 6.54
C ARG A 21 -0.46 20.46 6.11
N ALA A 22 0.43 21.36 6.53
CA ALA A 22 0.34 22.77 6.16
C ALA A 22 0.39 23.01 4.64
N GLY A 23 1.22 22.23 3.93
CA GLY A 23 1.28 22.26 2.47
C GLY A 23 -0.03 21.84 1.81
N ILE A 24 -0.59 20.72 2.26
CA ILE A 24 -1.87 20.20 1.75
C ILE A 24 -3.00 21.19 2.05
N THR A 25 -3.08 21.71 3.29
CA THR A 25 -4.07 22.72 3.68
C THR A 25 -4.02 23.93 2.75
N ARG A 26 -2.82 24.44 2.47
CA ARG A 26 -2.65 25.57 1.55
C ARG A 26 -3.07 25.26 0.12
N LEU A 27 -2.80 24.05 -0.36
CA LEU A 27 -3.25 23.59 -1.69
C LEU A 27 -4.77 23.53 -1.78
N LEU A 28 -5.41 22.97 -0.75
CA LEU A 28 -6.86 22.82 -0.73
C LEU A 28 -7.58 24.15 -0.56
N GLN A 29 -7.03 25.09 0.21
CA GLN A 29 -7.56 26.46 0.34
C GLN A 29 -7.58 27.25 -0.98
N ALA A 30 -6.78 26.85 -1.97
CA ALA A 30 -6.82 27.44 -3.31
C ALA A 30 -8.02 26.93 -4.15
N LEU A 31 -8.72 25.87 -3.70
CA LEU A 31 -9.88 25.30 -4.35
C LEU A 31 -11.16 25.94 -3.76
N PRO A 32 -11.97 26.64 -4.56
CA PRO A 32 -13.10 27.42 -4.04
C PRO A 32 -14.25 26.57 -3.49
N ASP A 33 -14.28 25.28 -3.81
CA ASP A 33 -15.34 24.34 -3.45
C ASP A 33 -14.85 23.27 -2.43
N VAL A 34 -13.71 23.52 -1.75
CA VAL A 34 -13.13 22.60 -0.77
C VAL A 34 -12.86 23.32 0.54
N ASP A 35 -13.37 22.78 1.64
CA ASP A 35 -13.16 23.29 2.99
C ASP A 35 -12.36 22.29 3.83
N VAL A 36 -11.19 22.70 4.31
CA VAL A 36 -10.46 21.92 5.33
C VAL A 36 -11.12 22.18 6.69
N VAL A 37 -11.87 21.18 7.17
CA VAL A 37 -12.68 21.33 8.40
C VAL A 37 -11.92 20.97 9.66
N ALA A 38 -10.86 20.17 9.55
CA ALA A 38 -9.98 19.83 10.67
C ALA A 38 -8.67 19.21 10.17
N GLU A 39 -7.67 19.20 11.08
CA GLU A 39 -6.37 18.54 10.88
C GLU A 39 -6.09 17.62 12.09
N ALA A 40 -5.54 16.44 11.84
CA ALA A 40 -5.14 15.47 12.86
C ALA A 40 -3.69 15.04 12.64
N SER A 41 -2.98 14.73 13.72
CA SER A 41 -1.60 14.26 13.70
C SER A 41 -1.43 12.76 14.01
N ASP A 42 -2.50 12.11 14.44
CA ASP A 42 -2.52 10.71 14.82
C ASP A 42 -3.92 10.10 14.59
N ALA A 43 -4.01 8.79 14.72
CA ALA A 43 -5.23 8.04 14.45
C ALA A 43 -6.36 8.34 15.45
N GLN A 44 -6.03 8.58 16.73
CA GLN A 44 -7.06 8.85 17.73
C GLN A 44 -7.69 10.23 17.47
N GLN A 45 -6.88 11.26 17.22
CA GLN A 45 -7.40 12.59 16.84
C GLN A 45 -8.22 12.51 15.54
N ALA A 46 -7.80 11.69 14.57
CA ALA A 46 -8.54 11.51 13.33
C ALA A 46 -9.94 10.98 13.57
N LEU A 47 -10.11 9.99 14.45
CA LEU A 47 -11.42 9.43 14.80
C LEU A 47 -12.29 10.47 15.52
N ASP A 48 -11.75 11.15 16.53
CA ASP A 48 -12.48 12.14 17.31
C ASP A 48 -12.97 13.30 16.43
N LEU A 49 -12.08 13.85 15.60
CA LEU A 49 -12.41 14.94 14.69
C LEU A 49 -13.33 14.51 13.53
N ALA A 50 -13.22 13.28 13.05
CA ALA A 50 -14.15 12.75 12.06
C ALA A 50 -15.58 12.68 12.59
N ILE A 51 -15.78 12.25 13.83
CA ILE A 51 -17.09 12.21 14.48
C ILE A 51 -17.68 13.63 14.66
N ILE A 52 -16.83 14.58 15.11
CA ILE A 52 -17.26 15.97 15.37
C ILE A 52 -17.59 16.70 14.07
N HIS A 53 -16.70 16.64 13.10
CA HIS A 53 -16.79 17.45 11.88
C HIS A 53 -17.54 16.77 10.74
N ARG A 54 -17.73 15.44 10.77
CA ARG A 54 -18.37 14.65 9.71
C ARG A 54 -17.91 15.05 8.32
N PRO A 55 -16.62 14.88 8.00
CA PRO A 55 -16.07 15.23 6.69
C PRO A 55 -16.67 14.38 5.57
N ASP A 56 -16.67 14.91 4.36
CA ASP A 56 -17.00 14.15 3.15
C ASP A 56 -15.81 13.30 2.69
N ILE A 57 -14.60 13.85 2.89
CA ILE A 57 -13.33 13.20 2.53
C ILE A 57 -12.38 13.25 3.72
N ILE A 58 -11.62 12.16 3.89
CA ILE A 58 -10.47 12.11 4.78
C ILE A 58 -9.24 11.82 3.93
N LEU A 59 -8.26 12.73 3.98
CA LEU A 59 -6.91 12.49 3.45
C LEU A 59 -6.11 11.83 4.56
N LEU A 60 -5.73 10.58 4.39
CA LEU A 60 -5.15 9.75 5.46
C LEU A 60 -3.74 9.30 5.11
N ASP A 61 -2.76 9.69 5.91
CA ASP A 61 -1.43 9.11 5.85
C ASP A 61 -1.43 7.64 6.30
N LEU A 62 -0.67 6.81 5.60
CA LEU A 62 -0.43 5.42 6.01
C LEU A 62 0.48 5.30 7.23
N SER A 63 1.41 6.24 7.41
CA SER A 63 2.47 6.17 8.42
C SER A 63 2.17 7.10 9.58
N LEU A 64 1.16 6.74 10.40
CA LEU A 64 0.87 7.48 11.63
C LEU A 64 1.68 6.95 12.82
N PRO A 65 1.94 7.77 13.85
CA PRO A 65 2.83 7.42 14.94
C PRO A 65 2.27 6.36 15.88
N ASP A 66 0.95 6.29 16.03
CA ASP A 66 0.25 5.41 16.97
C ASP A 66 -0.19 4.09 16.33
N ARG A 67 -0.57 4.11 15.06
CA ARG A 67 -0.98 2.91 14.30
C ARG A 67 -0.94 3.15 12.79
N SER A 68 -0.97 2.07 12.00
CA SER A 68 -1.03 2.18 10.54
C SER A 68 -2.35 2.81 10.07
N GLY A 69 -2.28 3.72 9.08
CA GLY A 69 -3.47 4.27 8.44
C GLY A 69 -4.41 3.22 7.85
N LEU A 70 -3.87 2.04 7.43
CA LEU A 70 -4.71 0.92 7.00
C LEU A 70 -5.59 0.35 8.12
N GLU A 71 -5.13 0.40 9.37
CA GLU A 71 -5.89 -0.07 10.53
C GLU A 71 -6.99 0.93 10.91
N VAL A 72 -6.76 2.21 10.66
CA VAL A 72 -7.69 3.30 10.99
C VAL A 72 -8.78 3.46 9.93
N LEU A 73 -8.52 3.03 8.69
CA LEU A 73 -9.43 3.22 7.57
C LEU A 73 -10.83 2.66 7.86
N GLN A 74 -10.94 1.45 8.35
CA GLN A 74 -12.23 0.83 8.65
C GLN A 74 -12.95 1.51 9.83
N PRO A 75 -12.32 1.77 10.99
CA PRO A 75 -12.90 2.56 12.07
C PRO A 75 -13.42 3.94 11.63
N LEU A 76 -12.71 4.66 10.77
CA LEU A 76 -13.17 5.96 10.24
C LEU A 76 -14.45 5.83 9.40
N LYS A 77 -14.55 4.80 8.56
CA LYS A 77 -15.74 4.54 7.74
C LYS A 77 -16.95 4.12 8.59
N GLU A 78 -16.71 3.42 9.69
CA GLU A 78 -17.76 3.06 10.65
C GLU A 78 -18.23 4.27 11.46
N ALA A 79 -17.30 5.14 11.89
CA ALA A 79 -17.60 6.37 12.63
C ALA A 79 -18.35 7.40 11.79
N VAL A 80 -18.05 7.50 10.49
CA VAL A 80 -18.70 8.43 9.56
C VAL A 80 -19.19 7.69 8.32
N PRO A 81 -20.40 7.13 8.35
CA PRO A 81 -20.98 6.42 7.22
C PRO A 81 -21.04 7.28 5.96
N GLY A 82 -20.50 6.76 4.86
CA GLY A 82 -20.44 7.46 3.58
C GLY A 82 -19.19 8.29 3.33
N VAL A 83 -18.32 8.48 4.32
CA VAL A 83 -17.04 9.17 4.15
C VAL A 83 -16.16 8.49 3.11
N LYS A 84 -15.45 9.27 2.32
CA LYS A 84 -14.48 8.80 1.34
C LYS A 84 -13.07 8.98 1.90
N VAL A 85 -12.32 7.88 1.98
CA VAL A 85 -10.93 7.95 2.47
C VAL A 85 -9.98 7.84 1.30
N VAL A 86 -9.17 8.88 1.12
CA VAL A 86 -8.06 8.92 0.16
C VAL A 86 -6.77 8.73 0.93
N ILE A 87 -6.04 7.69 0.62
CA ILE A 87 -4.75 7.38 1.24
C ILE A 87 -3.67 8.26 0.64
N MET A 88 -2.80 8.78 1.48
CA MET A 88 -1.55 9.44 1.11
C MET A 88 -0.36 8.61 1.63
N SER A 89 0.67 8.41 0.84
CA SER A 89 1.85 7.63 1.26
C SER A 89 3.12 8.10 0.56
N MET A 90 4.26 8.02 1.25
CA MET A 90 5.58 8.19 0.62
C MET A 90 5.96 6.99 -0.26
N HIS A 91 5.26 5.87 -0.12
CA HIS A 91 5.58 4.63 -0.82
C HIS A 91 4.39 4.15 -1.66
N ASN A 92 4.69 3.50 -2.78
CA ASN A 92 3.71 2.96 -3.71
C ASN A 92 3.87 1.43 -3.83
N ASP A 93 4.01 0.75 -2.68
CA ASP A 93 4.08 -0.71 -2.63
C ASP A 93 2.75 -1.34 -3.07
N PRO A 94 2.76 -2.25 -4.07
CA PRO A 94 1.53 -2.84 -4.60
C PRO A 94 0.72 -3.62 -3.57
N GLY A 95 1.37 -4.21 -2.55
CA GLY A 95 0.69 -4.93 -1.48
C GLY A 95 -0.11 -3.99 -0.58
N GLN A 96 0.47 -2.85 -0.21
CA GLN A 96 -0.22 -1.81 0.58
C GLN A 96 -1.37 -1.19 -0.21
N VAL A 97 -1.16 -0.87 -1.49
CA VAL A 97 -2.20 -0.35 -2.37
C VAL A 97 -3.37 -1.32 -2.47
N ARG A 98 -3.11 -2.60 -2.72
CA ARG A 98 -4.16 -3.63 -2.77
C ARG A 98 -4.91 -3.72 -1.45
N SER A 99 -4.20 -3.77 -0.31
CA SER A 99 -4.81 -3.81 1.01
C SER A 99 -5.70 -2.60 1.29
N ALA A 100 -5.31 -1.40 0.84
CA ALA A 100 -6.14 -0.19 0.95
C ALA A 100 -7.40 -0.29 0.10
N LEU A 101 -7.28 -0.76 -1.15
CA LEU A 101 -8.41 -0.95 -2.06
C LEU A 101 -9.39 -2.01 -1.55
N ASP A 102 -8.91 -3.14 -1.06
CA ASP A 102 -9.72 -4.22 -0.49
C ASP A 102 -10.53 -3.74 0.74
N ARG A 103 -10.00 -2.77 1.50
CA ARG A 103 -10.68 -2.09 2.61
C ARG A 103 -11.58 -0.94 2.14
N GLY A 104 -11.67 -0.70 0.83
CA GLY A 104 -12.56 0.27 0.21
C GLY A 104 -12.11 1.72 0.40
N CYS A 105 -10.81 2.02 0.25
CA CYS A 105 -10.36 3.40 0.08
C CYS A 105 -10.90 3.97 -1.24
N ALA A 106 -11.13 5.27 -1.27
CA ALA A 106 -11.60 6.00 -2.45
C ALA A 106 -10.46 6.49 -3.34
N GLY A 107 -9.22 6.40 -2.88
CA GLY A 107 -8.06 6.76 -3.68
C GLY A 107 -6.75 6.46 -2.97
N PHE A 108 -5.67 6.44 -3.76
CA PHE A 108 -4.31 6.28 -3.27
C PHE A 108 -3.39 7.24 -4.03
N VAL A 109 -2.81 8.19 -3.30
CA VAL A 109 -1.95 9.26 -3.82
C VAL A 109 -0.56 9.12 -3.20
N VAL A 110 0.47 9.25 -4.02
CA VAL A 110 1.85 9.34 -3.51
C VAL A 110 2.10 10.77 -3.04
N LYS A 111 2.68 10.96 -1.85
CA LYS A 111 2.93 12.32 -1.28
C LYS A 111 3.86 13.19 -2.14
N GLU A 112 4.67 12.57 -3.00
CA GLU A 112 5.52 13.27 -3.99
C GLU A 112 4.76 13.66 -5.27
N ALA A 113 3.47 13.31 -5.36
CA ALA A 113 2.64 13.62 -6.52
C ALA A 113 2.43 15.12 -6.70
N ALA A 114 2.17 15.52 -7.95
CA ALA A 114 1.84 16.91 -8.24
C ALA A 114 0.55 17.35 -7.53
N PRO A 115 0.42 18.61 -7.11
CA PRO A 115 -0.80 19.14 -6.48
C PRO A 115 -2.10 18.81 -7.23
N MET A 116 -2.03 18.76 -8.56
CA MET A 116 -3.16 18.39 -9.42
C MET A 116 -3.66 16.95 -9.18
N GLU A 117 -2.79 16.02 -8.80
CA GLU A 117 -3.21 14.64 -8.51
C GLU A 117 -4.05 14.57 -7.24
N LEU A 118 -3.75 15.38 -6.23
CA LEU A 118 -4.55 15.46 -5.01
C LEU A 118 -5.94 16.03 -5.30
N GLU A 119 -6.04 17.08 -6.11
CA GLU A 119 -7.32 17.63 -6.56
C GLU A 119 -8.14 16.57 -7.31
N LEU A 120 -7.52 15.88 -8.28
CA LEU A 120 -8.18 14.80 -9.03
C LEU A 120 -8.66 13.67 -8.12
N ALA A 121 -7.88 13.31 -7.11
CA ALA A 121 -8.26 12.27 -6.14
C ALA A 121 -9.51 12.67 -5.35
N ILE A 122 -9.56 13.92 -4.88
CA ILE A 122 -10.72 14.49 -4.18
C ILE A 122 -11.96 14.47 -5.07
N ARG A 123 -11.85 15.02 -6.30
CA ARG A 123 -12.97 15.06 -7.25
C ARG A 123 -13.47 13.68 -7.64
N SER A 124 -12.56 12.73 -7.88
CA SER A 124 -12.91 11.34 -8.17
C SER A 124 -13.62 10.69 -6.98
N ALA A 125 -13.13 10.89 -5.77
CA ALA A 125 -13.75 10.35 -4.55
C ALA A 125 -15.18 10.89 -4.34
N VAL A 126 -15.41 12.19 -4.57
CA VAL A 126 -16.75 12.82 -4.54
C VAL A 126 -17.67 12.19 -5.59
N ALA A 127 -17.14 11.93 -6.79
CA ALA A 127 -17.87 11.26 -7.86
C ALA A 127 -18.12 9.75 -7.63
N GLY A 128 -17.62 9.20 -6.51
CA GLY A 128 -17.71 7.76 -6.21
C GLY A 128 -16.77 6.89 -7.04
N GLN A 129 -15.75 7.49 -7.65
CA GLN A 129 -14.72 6.81 -8.43
C GLN A 129 -13.47 6.63 -7.59
N VAL A 130 -12.71 5.56 -7.86
CA VAL A 130 -11.42 5.32 -7.21
C VAL A 130 -10.31 5.99 -8.03
N PHE A 131 -9.49 6.80 -7.36
CA PHE A 131 -8.31 7.42 -7.96
C PHE A 131 -7.03 6.70 -7.52
N LEU A 132 -6.16 6.43 -8.47
CA LEU A 132 -4.79 5.97 -8.20
C LEU A 132 -3.80 6.90 -8.92
N SER A 133 -2.80 7.39 -8.21
CA SER A 133 -1.69 8.12 -8.86
C SER A 133 -1.13 7.34 -10.04
N PRO A 134 -0.72 7.99 -11.14
CA PRO A 134 -0.21 7.30 -12.34
C PRO A 134 0.91 6.31 -12.05
N GLN A 135 1.81 6.65 -11.13
CA GLN A 135 2.91 5.77 -10.69
C GLN A 135 2.39 4.52 -9.98
N VAL A 136 1.32 4.64 -9.19
CA VAL A 136 0.65 3.53 -8.51
C VAL A 136 -0.03 2.63 -9.54
N SER A 137 -0.82 3.23 -10.43
CA SER A 137 -1.52 2.52 -11.51
C SER A 137 -0.55 1.74 -12.39
N ALA A 138 0.57 2.35 -12.80
CA ALA A 138 1.59 1.71 -13.60
C ALA A 138 2.17 0.45 -12.91
N LYS A 139 2.48 0.54 -11.60
CA LYS A 139 2.99 -0.60 -10.83
C LYS A 139 1.94 -1.70 -10.64
N MET A 140 0.68 -1.33 -10.42
CA MET A 140 -0.42 -2.28 -10.25
C MET A 140 -0.75 -3.02 -11.56
N LEU A 141 -0.65 -2.34 -12.70
CA LEU A 141 -0.93 -2.91 -14.02
C LEU A 141 0.26 -3.65 -14.64
N ALA A 142 1.50 -3.34 -14.22
CA ALA A 142 2.70 -3.95 -14.77
C ALA A 142 2.66 -5.50 -14.81
N PRO A 143 2.17 -6.22 -13.78
CA PRO A 143 2.02 -7.67 -13.85
C PRO A 143 0.99 -8.14 -14.87
N LEU A 144 -0.08 -7.36 -15.10
CA LEU A 144 -1.17 -7.69 -16.01
C LEU A 144 -0.79 -7.46 -17.47
N LEU A 145 0.08 -6.46 -17.72
CA LEU A 145 0.53 -6.08 -19.05
C LEU A 145 1.73 -6.91 -19.55
N GLY A 146 2.17 -7.90 -18.78
CA GLY A 146 3.36 -8.69 -19.09
C GLY A 146 4.70 -7.91 -19.01
N ASN A 147 4.65 -6.62 -18.68
CA ASN A 147 5.81 -5.73 -18.53
C ASN A 147 6.38 -5.72 -17.10
N GLY A 148 5.70 -6.35 -16.15
CA GLY A 148 6.17 -6.51 -14.78
C GLY A 148 7.18 -7.64 -14.71
N LYS A 149 8.39 -7.37 -14.24
CA LYS A 149 9.22 -8.47 -13.75
C LYS A 149 8.39 -9.22 -12.72
N PRO A 150 8.23 -10.54 -12.84
CA PRO A 150 7.50 -11.31 -11.86
C PRO A 150 8.03 -10.97 -10.46
N THR A 151 7.15 -10.72 -9.50
CA THR A 151 7.51 -10.45 -8.11
C THR A 151 7.24 -11.67 -7.24
N GLY A 152 7.89 -11.78 -6.10
CA GLY A 152 7.71 -12.93 -5.22
C GLY A 152 8.26 -14.22 -5.83
N ILE A 153 7.64 -15.36 -5.53
CA ILE A 153 8.09 -16.69 -5.98
C ILE A 153 8.06 -16.82 -7.51
N ALA A 154 7.15 -16.13 -8.20
CA ALA A 154 7.08 -16.10 -9.65
C ALA A 154 8.32 -15.46 -10.30
N ALA A 155 9.03 -14.57 -9.58
CA ALA A 155 10.28 -13.94 -10.04
C ALA A 155 11.50 -14.86 -10.00
N LEU A 156 11.39 -15.97 -9.28
CA LEU A 156 12.50 -16.88 -9.12
C LEU A 156 12.79 -17.65 -10.41
N SER A 157 14.09 -17.75 -10.75
CA SER A 157 14.52 -18.61 -11.85
C SER A 157 14.14 -20.08 -11.60
N PRO A 158 14.05 -20.92 -12.64
CA PRO A 158 13.75 -22.35 -12.46
C PRO A 158 14.69 -23.01 -11.45
N ARG A 159 15.97 -22.62 -11.45
CA ARG A 159 16.95 -23.15 -10.51
C ARG A 159 16.69 -22.70 -9.06
N GLN A 160 16.33 -21.45 -8.86
CA GLN A 160 15.97 -20.93 -7.54
C GLN A 160 14.70 -21.60 -7.01
N ARG A 161 13.69 -21.80 -7.85
CA ARG A 161 12.47 -22.55 -7.46
C ARG A 161 12.78 -23.98 -7.03
N GLN A 162 13.66 -24.69 -7.73
CA GLN A 162 14.11 -26.03 -7.32
C GLN A 162 14.77 -26.03 -5.95
N ILE A 163 15.63 -25.05 -5.68
CA ILE A 163 16.31 -24.91 -4.38
C ILE A 163 15.30 -24.56 -3.30
N LEU A 164 14.40 -23.60 -3.56
CA LEU A 164 13.36 -23.19 -2.60
C LEU A 164 12.43 -24.35 -2.21
N ARG A 165 11.99 -25.14 -3.19
CA ARG A 165 11.20 -26.36 -2.94
C ARG A 165 11.89 -27.33 -1.98
N LYS A 166 13.17 -27.58 -2.20
CA LYS A 166 13.95 -28.50 -1.36
C LYS A 166 14.19 -27.95 0.05
N LEU A 167 14.38 -26.63 0.17
CA LEU A 167 14.42 -25.93 1.47
C LEU A 167 13.09 -26.06 2.23
N GLY A 168 11.96 -25.91 1.55
CA GLY A 168 10.62 -26.11 2.12
C GLY A 168 10.37 -27.56 2.58
N GLY A 169 11.00 -28.52 1.91
CA GLY A 169 11.02 -29.93 2.34
C GLY A 169 12.02 -30.26 3.46
N GLY A 170 12.66 -29.25 4.06
CA GLY A 170 13.56 -29.41 5.20
C GLY A 170 15.00 -29.81 4.86
N MET A 171 15.38 -29.81 3.57
CA MET A 171 16.75 -30.18 3.17
C MET A 171 17.74 -29.06 3.51
N SER A 172 18.91 -29.44 4.03
CA SER A 172 20.04 -28.54 4.24
C SER A 172 20.72 -28.16 2.93
N SER A 173 21.48 -27.05 2.92
CA SER A 173 22.24 -26.62 1.74
C SER A 173 23.22 -27.67 1.22
N LYS A 174 23.76 -28.50 2.11
CA LYS A 174 24.67 -29.61 1.75
C LYS A 174 23.94 -30.73 1.00
N GLU A 175 22.77 -31.12 1.49
CA GLU A 175 21.90 -32.12 0.87
C GLU A 175 21.37 -31.64 -0.48
N ILE A 176 20.95 -30.36 -0.57
CA ILE A 176 20.51 -29.72 -1.82
C ILE A 176 21.65 -29.71 -2.84
N ALA A 177 22.86 -29.35 -2.42
CA ALA A 177 24.03 -29.34 -3.27
C ALA A 177 24.33 -30.73 -3.87
N ALA A 178 24.32 -31.75 -3.02
CA ALA A 178 24.52 -33.16 -3.44
C ALA A 178 23.39 -33.61 -4.39
N HIS A 179 22.15 -33.29 -4.09
CA HIS A 179 20.99 -33.70 -4.90
C HIS A 179 20.93 -33.01 -6.28
N LEU A 180 21.44 -31.78 -6.37
CA LEU A 180 21.40 -30.98 -7.58
C LEU A 180 22.73 -30.99 -8.37
N GLY A 181 23.77 -31.69 -7.90
CA GLY A 181 25.07 -31.80 -8.55
C GLY A 181 25.82 -30.47 -8.61
N ILE A 182 25.70 -29.61 -7.58
CA ILE A 182 26.36 -28.30 -7.53
C ILE A 182 27.12 -28.11 -6.21
N SER A 183 27.94 -27.06 -6.12
CA SER A 183 28.64 -26.76 -4.88
C SER A 183 27.71 -26.16 -3.82
N VAL A 184 28.03 -26.40 -2.52
CA VAL A 184 27.32 -25.76 -1.40
C VAL A 184 27.38 -24.24 -1.53
N LYS A 185 28.50 -23.68 -1.97
CA LYS A 185 28.68 -22.24 -2.21
C LYS A 185 27.69 -21.73 -3.25
N THR A 186 27.40 -22.51 -4.29
CA THR A 186 26.41 -22.17 -5.33
C THR A 186 24.99 -22.12 -4.73
N VAL A 187 24.65 -23.07 -3.88
CA VAL A 187 23.34 -23.09 -3.16
C VAL A 187 23.21 -21.84 -2.28
N GLU A 188 24.25 -21.50 -1.50
CA GLU A 188 24.23 -20.32 -0.64
C GLU A 188 24.13 -19.00 -1.45
N THR A 189 24.77 -18.93 -2.61
CA THR A 189 24.63 -17.79 -3.51
C THR A 189 23.18 -17.65 -4.01
N HIS A 190 22.53 -18.74 -4.38
CA HIS A 190 21.11 -18.72 -4.76
C HIS A 190 20.22 -18.33 -3.60
N ARG A 191 20.49 -18.81 -2.37
CA ARG A 191 19.74 -18.41 -1.16
C ARG A 191 19.83 -16.92 -0.88
N ALA A 192 21.03 -16.35 -0.93
CA ALA A 192 21.22 -14.91 -0.74
C ALA A 192 20.43 -14.08 -1.76
N ARG A 193 20.50 -14.43 -3.05
CA ARG A 193 19.74 -13.76 -4.12
C ARG A 193 18.23 -13.92 -3.96
N MET A 194 17.76 -15.09 -3.51
CA MET A 194 16.34 -15.30 -3.21
C MET A 194 15.89 -14.44 -2.02
N MET A 195 16.69 -14.36 -0.94
CA MET A 195 16.39 -13.51 0.20
C MET A 195 16.24 -12.05 -0.22
N GLU A 196 17.16 -11.54 -1.03
CA GLU A 196 17.11 -10.18 -1.56
C GLU A 196 15.84 -9.94 -2.41
N SER A 197 15.56 -10.83 -3.39
CA SER A 197 14.43 -10.69 -4.31
C SER A 197 13.06 -10.89 -3.65
N LEU A 198 13.01 -11.65 -2.55
CA LEU A 198 11.77 -11.95 -1.80
C LEU A 198 11.59 -11.07 -0.55
N GLY A 199 12.54 -10.13 -0.29
CA GLY A 199 12.49 -9.24 0.86
C GLY A 199 12.69 -9.93 2.21
N CYS A 200 13.29 -11.12 2.24
CA CYS A 200 13.56 -11.88 3.47
C CYS A 200 14.76 -11.29 4.21
N ARG A 201 14.58 -10.86 5.44
CA ARG A 201 15.67 -10.29 6.25
C ARG A 201 16.51 -11.35 6.98
N ARG A 202 15.94 -12.51 7.26
CA ARG A 202 16.58 -13.62 7.99
C ARG A 202 16.45 -14.93 7.21
N ALA A 203 17.39 -15.85 7.40
CA ALA A 203 17.33 -17.16 6.76
C ALA A 203 16.04 -17.95 7.11
N ASN A 204 15.52 -17.77 8.33
CA ASN A 204 14.26 -18.37 8.76
C ASN A 204 13.05 -17.84 7.98
N ASP A 205 13.06 -16.57 7.54
CA ASP A 205 11.96 -16.00 6.76
C ASP A 205 11.84 -16.72 5.42
N LEU A 206 12.99 -17.04 4.79
CA LEU A 206 13.04 -17.81 3.55
C LEU A 206 12.53 -19.24 3.73
N LEU A 207 12.85 -19.89 4.86
CA LEU A 207 12.36 -21.25 5.18
C LEU A 207 10.85 -21.27 5.41
N LEU A 208 10.32 -20.30 6.15
CA LEU A 208 8.88 -20.16 6.39
C LEU A 208 8.12 -19.91 5.09
N LEU A 209 8.67 -19.06 4.22
CA LEU A 209 8.09 -18.78 2.92
C LEU A 209 8.12 -20.01 2.01
N ALA A 210 9.23 -20.76 2.02
CA ALA A 210 9.37 -22.02 1.28
C ALA A 210 8.35 -23.09 1.74
N ALA A 211 8.13 -23.19 3.05
CA ALA A 211 7.17 -24.14 3.62
C ALA A 211 5.71 -23.77 3.28
N ARG A 212 5.36 -22.48 3.31
CA ARG A 212 4.00 -21.99 2.98
C ARG A 212 3.62 -22.19 1.51
N HIS A 213 4.57 -22.12 0.61
CA HIS A 213 4.34 -22.21 -0.84
C HIS A 213 4.78 -23.52 -1.46
N GLN A 214 4.87 -24.58 -0.68
CA GLN A 214 5.33 -25.88 -1.18
C GLN A 214 4.42 -26.44 -2.29
N SER A 215 3.10 -26.17 -2.22
CA SER A 215 2.13 -26.52 -3.27
C SER A 215 2.27 -25.72 -4.56
N ASP A 216 2.69 -24.46 -4.49
CA ASP A 216 2.84 -23.55 -5.64
C ASP A 216 4.16 -23.77 -6.38
N LEU A 217 5.06 -24.56 -5.78
CA LEU A 217 6.38 -24.90 -6.31
C LEU A 217 6.40 -26.31 -6.97
N ALA A 218 5.23 -26.96 -7.07
CA ALA A 218 5.08 -28.28 -7.68
C ALA A 218 5.30 -28.32 -9.19
#